data_7055fdabcb7628768fc7c545a4fef144
#
_entry.id   7055fdabcb7628768fc7c545a4fef144
#
_cell.length_a   1.000
_cell.length_b   1.000
_cell.length_c   1.000
_cell.angle_alpha   90.00
_cell.angle_beta   90.00
_cell.angle_gamma   90.00
#
_symmetry.space_group_name_H-M   'P 1'
#
loop_
_entity.id
_entity.type
_entity.pdbx_description
1 polymer ?
#
loop_
_entity_poly.entity_id
_entity_poly.type
_entity_poly.pdbx_seq_one_letter_code
_entity_poly.pdbx_strand_id
1 'polypeptide(L)'
;MPKLVTNCVLCGVKPEQFRPYADVSGWRYVCCANCGLVFLNPQPTEEELGIFYNHSYNYDLRRYRDSIPQQRVWLDLLEQFSQRPGNLLEVGCSYGYFLAAAQERGWSACGVELGKEAAEFARTELGLPVERGRILDLPRTTARSFDAVVAWHVLEHDPAPYTFLEAAYDLLRPGGILALRVPNLNSTVAKLSGARWQWLSPPEHVCMYTLDTLSRFLVQRGFEILASRTARGNSRNILFEVLRARIKMALSPTPKGRADLNEQFRFHPPTVYQDRLWYRAGEQLFKIGTMPVDWLVSRWMSKRGKEAELAVLARKPISKVSGQVSSAPPVERRRA
;
A
#
# COMPACT_ATOMS: atom_id res chain seq x y z
N MET A 1 7.91 -21.57 12.52
CA MET A 1 6.65 -21.31 13.28
C MET A 1 6.24 -19.87 13.09
N PRO A 2 4.94 -19.57 12.97
CA PRO A 2 4.46 -18.19 12.83
C PRO A 2 4.96 -17.31 13.97
N LYS A 3 5.36 -16.08 13.65
CA LYS A 3 5.92 -15.15 14.62
C LYS A 3 4.80 -14.44 15.39
N LEU A 4 4.63 -14.79 16.67
CA LEU A 4 3.71 -14.08 17.54
C LEU A 4 4.25 -12.66 17.81
N VAL A 5 3.43 -11.65 17.55
CA VAL A 5 3.78 -10.25 17.83
C VAL A 5 3.52 -9.97 19.31
N THR A 6 4.58 -9.67 20.02
CA THR A 6 4.54 -9.39 21.47
C THR A 6 4.39 -7.91 21.81
N ASN A 7 4.63 -7.03 20.85
CA ASN A 7 4.41 -5.59 21.00
C ASN A 7 3.85 -5.04 19.69
N CYS A 8 3.00 -4.04 19.75
CA CYS A 8 2.49 -3.39 18.54
C CYS A 8 3.65 -2.91 17.67
N VAL A 9 3.67 -3.34 16.41
CA VAL A 9 4.76 -3.05 15.45
C VAL A 9 4.88 -1.57 15.09
N LEU A 10 3.94 -0.75 15.57
CA LEU A 10 3.89 0.68 15.33
C LEU A 10 4.18 1.50 16.59
N CYS A 11 3.48 1.24 17.68
CA CYS A 11 3.56 2.07 18.89
C CYS A 11 4.16 1.36 20.10
N GLY A 12 4.57 0.09 19.97
CA GLY A 12 5.28 -0.67 20.98
C GLY A 12 4.44 -1.15 22.18
N VAL A 13 3.14 -0.83 22.27
CA VAL A 13 2.32 -1.31 23.38
C VAL A 13 2.14 -2.82 23.38
N LYS A 14 1.92 -3.37 24.59
CA LYS A 14 1.83 -4.82 24.83
C LYS A 14 0.53 -5.44 24.29
N PRO A 15 0.47 -6.79 24.14
CA PRO A 15 -0.64 -7.52 23.53
C PRO A 15 -1.99 -7.35 24.25
N GLU A 16 -2.00 -6.99 25.51
CA GLU A 16 -3.25 -6.73 26.28
C GLU A 16 -4.08 -5.60 25.67
N GLN A 17 -3.43 -4.76 24.85
CA GLN A 17 -4.07 -3.70 24.08
C GLN A 17 -4.53 -4.15 22.68
N PHE A 18 -4.40 -5.43 22.33
CA PHE A 18 -4.83 -5.95 21.04
C PHE A 18 -6.26 -6.46 21.14
N ARG A 19 -7.10 -6.04 20.20
CA ARG A 19 -8.48 -6.49 20.08
C ARG A 19 -8.64 -7.29 18.79
N PRO A 20 -9.41 -8.38 18.77
CA PRO A 20 -9.74 -9.08 17.53
C PRO A 20 -10.35 -8.10 16.53
N TYR A 21 -9.90 -8.16 15.27
CA TYR A 21 -10.44 -7.34 14.19
C TYR A 21 -11.16 -8.17 13.13
N ALA A 22 -10.48 -9.15 12.54
CA ALA A 22 -11.05 -10.04 11.54
C ALA A 22 -10.27 -11.36 11.46
N ASP A 23 -10.98 -12.45 11.18
CA ASP A 23 -10.37 -13.73 10.79
C ASP A 23 -10.61 -13.91 9.27
N VAL A 24 -9.51 -14.09 8.50
CA VAL A 24 -9.54 -14.22 7.04
C VAL A 24 -8.69 -15.41 6.63
N SER A 25 -9.30 -16.43 6.03
CA SER A 25 -8.59 -17.63 5.53
C SER A 25 -7.63 -18.25 6.55
N GLY A 26 -8.07 -18.34 7.82
CA GLY A 26 -7.26 -18.90 8.91
C GLY A 26 -6.19 -17.96 9.49
N TRP A 27 -6.08 -16.75 8.98
CA TRP A 27 -5.22 -15.70 9.52
C TRP A 27 -6.03 -14.73 10.38
N ARG A 28 -5.42 -14.24 11.45
CA ARG A 28 -6.07 -13.30 12.37
C ARG A 28 -5.47 -11.92 12.25
N TYR A 29 -6.32 -10.94 11.96
CA TYR A 29 -6.01 -9.53 12.14
C TYR A 29 -6.43 -9.09 13.55
N VAL A 30 -5.57 -8.30 14.19
CA VAL A 30 -5.84 -7.64 15.46
C VAL A 30 -5.73 -6.12 15.28
N CYS A 31 -6.48 -5.38 16.08
CA CYS A 31 -6.41 -3.92 16.14
C CYS A 31 -5.74 -3.50 17.44
N CYS A 32 -4.70 -2.69 17.36
CA CYS A 32 -4.10 -2.05 18.52
C CYS A 32 -5.04 -0.95 19.05
N ALA A 33 -5.49 -1.09 20.30
CA ALA A 33 -6.40 -0.11 20.91
C ALA A 33 -5.76 1.26 21.13
N ASN A 34 -4.41 1.32 21.22
CA ASN A 34 -3.68 2.56 21.43
C ASN A 34 -3.52 3.38 20.14
N CYS A 35 -3.03 2.78 19.06
CA CYS A 35 -2.71 3.51 17.82
C CYS A 35 -3.67 3.26 16.66
N GLY A 36 -4.57 2.28 16.78
CA GLY A 36 -5.53 1.95 15.73
C GLY A 36 -4.95 1.17 14.55
N LEU A 37 -3.66 0.76 14.59
CA LEU A 37 -3.10 -0.11 13.55
C LEU A 37 -3.79 -1.46 13.59
N VAL A 38 -4.20 -1.96 12.42
CA VAL A 38 -4.67 -3.34 12.26
C VAL A 38 -3.57 -4.13 11.59
N PHE A 39 -3.22 -5.28 12.17
CA PHE A 39 -2.10 -6.09 11.67
C PHE A 39 -2.32 -7.58 11.93
N LEU A 40 -1.62 -8.43 11.17
CA LEU A 40 -1.63 -9.88 11.36
C LEU A 40 -0.92 -10.25 12.67
N ASN A 41 -1.59 -11.10 13.46
CA ASN A 41 -0.98 -11.70 14.66
C ASN A 41 -1.51 -13.14 14.87
N PRO A 42 -0.66 -14.16 14.68
CA PRO A 42 0.77 -14.09 14.37
C PRO A 42 1.04 -13.58 12.94
N GLN A 43 2.22 -12.97 12.75
CA GLN A 43 2.71 -12.58 11.43
C GLN A 43 3.15 -13.79 10.62
N PRO A 44 3.12 -13.71 9.27
CA PRO A 44 3.69 -14.73 8.41
C PRO A 44 5.20 -14.84 8.61
N THR A 45 5.73 -16.03 8.39
CA THR A 45 7.18 -16.26 8.32
C THR A 45 7.75 -15.74 7.01
N GLU A 46 9.07 -15.56 6.95
CA GLU A 46 9.75 -15.21 5.69
C GLU A 46 9.54 -16.29 4.61
N GLU A 47 9.47 -17.56 5.00
CA GLU A 47 9.18 -18.66 4.10
C GLU A 47 7.76 -18.56 3.51
N GLU A 48 6.74 -18.30 4.34
CA GLU A 48 5.35 -18.11 3.91
C GLU A 48 5.22 -16.91 2.96
N LEU A 49 5.90 -15.81 3.23
CA LEU A 49 5.96 -14.65 2.35
C LEU A 49 6.72 -14.97 1.05
N GLY A 50 7.83 -15.72 1.14
CA GLY A 50 8.60 -16.15 -0.02
C GLY A 50 7.78 -17.02 -0.97
N ILE A 51 7.01 -17.99 -0.45
CA ILE A 51 6.07 -18.80 -1.23
C ILE A 51 5.04 -17.90 -1.92
N PHE A 52 4.46 -16.96 -1.18
CA PHE A 52 3.49 -16.03 -1.74
C PHE A 52 4.10 -15.22 -2.89
N TYR A 53 5.23 -14.56 -2.68
CA TYR A 53 5.88 -13.72 -3.69
C TYR A 53 6.32 -14.51 -4.93
N ASN A 54 6.81 -15.72 -4.78
CA ASN A 54 7.21 -16.57 -5.91
C ASN A 54 6.03 -17.03 -6.77
N HIS A 55 4.82 -17.19 -6.20
CA HIS A 55 3.64 -17.66 -6.94
C HIS A 55 2.74 -16.52 -7.43
N SER A 56 2.73 -15.38 -6.74
CA SER A 56 1.79 -14.27 -7.02
C SER A 56 2.36 -13.23 -7.97
N TYR A 57 3.67 -13.22 -8.21
CA TYR A 57 4.35 -12.22 -9.04
C TYR A 57 4.24 -12.47 -10.55
N ASN A 58 3.39 -13.39 -11.01
CA ASN A 58 2.98 -13.47 -12.42
C ASN A 58 2.03 -12.32 -12.76
N TYR A 59 2.52 -11.08 -12.62
CA TYR A 59 1.77 -9.91 -13.00
C TYR A 59 1.64 -9.83 -14.52
N ASP A 60 0.42 -9.63 -15.00
CA ASP A 60 0.17 -9.29 -16.40
C ASP A 60 0.85 -7.95 -16.73
N LEU A 61 2.00 -8.00 -17.42
CA LEU A 61 2.76 -6.84 -17.88
C LEU A 61 1.90 -5.80 -18.61
N ARG A 62 0.84 -6.25 -19.31
CA ARG A 62 -0.12 -5.37 -19.98
C ARG A 62 -0.86 -4.50 -18.98
N ARG A 63 -1.29 -5.11 -17.87
CA ARG A 63 -2.00 -4.39 -16.80
C ARG A 63 -1.10 -3.34 -16.15
N TYR A 64 0.17 -3.63 -15.98
CA TYR A 64 1.15 -2.68 -15.46
C TYR A 64 1.38 -1.52 -16.42
N ARG A 65 1.59 -1.79 -17.69
CA ARG A 65 1.73 -0.77 -18.74
C ARG A 65 0.49 0.13 -18.82
N ASP A 66 -0.70 -0.45 -18.71
CA ASP A 66 -1.96 0.29 -18.73
C ASP A 66 -2.16 1.17 -17.48
N SER A 67 -1.33 0.99 -16.44
CA SER A 67 -1.34 1.84 -15.24
C SER A 67 -0.49 3.11 -15.36
N ILE A 68 0.32 3.27 -16.41
CA ILE A 68 1.21 4.43 -16.62
C ILE A 68 0.50 5.78 -16.46
N PRO A 69 -0.73 6.00 -17.01
CA PRO A 69 -1.42 7.27 -16.79
C PRO A 69 -1.69 7.59 -15.33
N GLN A 70 -1.93 6.56 -14.51
CA GLN A 70 -2.14 6.73 -13.06
C GLN A 70 -0.82 7.08 -12.35
N GLN A 71 0.30 6.52 -12.81
CA GLN A 71 1.61 6.84 -12.25
C GLN A 71 1.96 8.34 -12.44
N ARG A 72 1.60 8.90 -13.58
CA ARG A 72 1.80 10.35 -13.85
C ARG A 72 1.05 11.25 -12.87
N VAL A 73 -0.15 10.86 -12.44
CA VAL A 73 -0.92 11.61 -11.42
C VAL A 73 -0.17 11.68 -10.08
N TRP A 74 0.54 10.63 -9.72
CA TRP A 74 1.33 10.61 -8.48
C TRP A 74 2.61 11.42 -8.59
N LEU A 75 3.22 11.45 -9.79
CA LEU A 75 4.32 12.37 -10.09
C LEU A 75 3.87 13.84 -10.04
N ASP A 76 2.70 14.17 -10.63
CA ASP A 76 2.12 15.50 -10.54
C ASP A 76 1.93 15.95 -9.08
N LEU A 77 1.46 15.04 -8.23
CA LEU A 77 1.28 15.32 -6.81
C LEU A 77 2.64 15.53 -6.10
N LEU A 78 3.64 14.71 -6.38
CA LEU A 78 4.97 14.84 -5.82
C LEU A 78 5.61 16.18 -6.22
N GLU A 79 5.52 16.54 -7.51
CA GLU A 79 6.11 17.72 -8.09
C GLU A 79 5.48 19.05 -7.61
N GLN A 80 4.23 19.01 -7.10
CA GLN A 80 3.63 20.18 -6.44
C GLN A 80 4.38 20.60 -5.16
N PHE A 81 5.10 19.69 -4.53
CA PHE A 81 5.83 19.95 -3.29
C PHE A 81 7.35 19.90 -3.46
N SER A 82 7.83 19.39 -4.58
CA SER A 82 9.23 19.40 -4.98
C SER A 82 9.51 20.67 -5.80
N GLN A 83 10.58 21.40 -5.46
CA GLN A 83 10.94 22.62 -6.18
C GLN A 83 11.44 22.35 -7.61
N ARG A 84 12.04 21.17 -7.81
CA ARG A 84 12.59 20.69 -9.09
C ARG A 84 12.80 19.17 -9.00
N PRO A 85 12.87 18.47 -10.14
CA PRO A 85 13.36 17.09 -10.16
C PRO A 85 14.76 16.99 -9.56
N GLY A 86 14.99 15.90 -8.84
CA GLY A 86 16.24 15.58 -8.16
C GLY A 86 16.46 14.07 -8.12
N ASN A 87 17.06 13.55 -7.07
CA ASN A 87 17.27 12.12 -6.88
C ASN A 87 16.00 11.48 -6.27
N LEU A 88 15.46 10.48 -6.94
CA LEU A 88 14.25 9.76 -6.50
C LEU A 88 14.57 8.28 -6.30
N LEU A 89 14.16 7.75 -5.15
CA LEU A 89 14.15 6.31 -4.87
C LEU A 89 12.70 5.81 -4.85
N GLU A 90 12.39 4.81 -5.66
CA GLU A 90 11.15 4.04 -5.52
C GLU A 90 11.43 2.72 -4.80
N VAL A 91 10.74 2.52 -3.67
CA VAL A 91 10.79 1.27 -2.92
C VAL A 91 9.65 0.37 -3.40
N GLY A 92 9.96 -0.89 -3.76
CA GLY A 92 9.01 -1.81 -4.38
C GLY A 92 8.62 -1.35 -5.78
N CYS A 93 9.61 -1.05 -6.62
CA CYS A 93 9.39 -0.45 -7.94
C CYS A 93 8.78 -1.43 -8.98
N SER A 94 8.62 -2.71 -8.63
CA SER A 94 8.09 -3.72 -9.53
C SER A 94 8.78 -3.70 -10.89
N TYR A 95 8.04 -3.68 -11.99
CA TYR A 95 8.59 -3.60 -13.36
C TYR A 95 9.15 -2.23 -13.76
N GLY A 96 9.21 -1.24 -12.86
CA GLY A 96 9.89 0.04 -13.06
C GLY A 96 9.13 1.09 -13.89
N TYR A 97 7.85 0.91 -14.18
CA TYR A 97 7.11 1.87 -15.02
C TYR A 97 6.95 3.27 -14.39
N PHE A 98 6.88 3.36 -13.06
CA PHE A 98 6.89 4.66 -12.39
C PHE A 98 8.27 5.32 -12.48
N LEU A 99 9.35 4.55 -12.32
CA LEU A 99 10.72 5.04 -12.48
C LEU A 99 10.95 5.57 -13.88
N ALA A 100 10.51 4.84 -14.92
CA ALA A 100 10.61 5.30 -16.31
C ALA A 100 9.86 6.63 -16.50
N ALA A 101 8.64 6.74 -16.01
CA ALA A 101 7.86 7.97 -16.07
C ALA A 101 8.52 9.14 -15.30
N ALA A 102 9.19 8.85 -14.17
CA ALA A 102 9.94 9.84 -13.41
C ALA A 102 11.18 10.31 -14.17
N GLN A 103 11.93 9.41 -14.82
CA GLN A 103 13.07 9.76 -15.65
C GLN A 103 12.67 10.62 -16.85
N GLU A 104 11.54 10.33 -17.52
CA GLU A 104 10.99 11.17 -18.59
C GLU A 104 10.74 12.62 -18.15
N ARG A 105 10.51 12.84 -16.83
CA ARG A 105 10.30 14.17 -16.23
C ARG A 105 11.57 14.80 -15.64
N GLY A 106 12.72 14.16 -15.86
CA GLY A 106 14.02 14.68 -15.44
C GLY A 106 14.45 14.30 -14.03
N TRP A 107 13.76 13.36 -13.36
CA TRP A 107 14.23 12.80 -12.12
C TRP A 107 15.41 11.85 -12.36
N SER A 108 16.44 11.93 -11.51
CA SER A 108 17.44 10.86 -11.39
C SER A 108 16.84 9.75 -10.54
N ALA A 109 16.09 8.85 -11.20
CA ALA A 109 15.28 7.86 -10.51
C ALA A 109 15.96 6.49 -10.50
N CYS A 110 15.98 5.85 -9.32
CA CYS A 110 16.42 4.48 -9.10
C CYS A 110 15.41 3.72 -8.22
N GLY A 111 15.51 2.41 -8.16
CA GLY A 111 14.58 1.58 -7.40
C GLY A 111 15.21 0.44 -6.65
N VAL A 112 14.45 -0.07 -5.66
CA VAL A 112 14.70 -1.38 -5.03
C VAL A 112 13.46 -2.24 -5.20
N GLU A 113 13.66 -3.53 -5.54
CA GLU A 113 12.58 -4.49 -5.76
C GLU A 113 12.98 -5.88 -5.25
N LEU A 114 12.10 -6.50 -4.48
CA LEU A 114 12.34 -7.81 -3.90
C LEU A 114 12.16 -8.94 -4.93
N GLY A 115 11.17 -8.78 -5.82
CA GLY A 115 10.84 -9.73 -6.88
C GLY A 115 11.94 -9.83 -7.92
N LYS A 116 12.53 -11.03 -8.07
CA LYS A 116 13.65 -11.27 -9.00
C LYS A 116 13.29 -10.90 -10.44
N GLU A 117 12.17 -11.43 -10.94
CA GLU A 117 11.76 -11.26 -12.34
C GLU A 117 11.41 -9.78 -12.64
N ALA A 118 10.74 -9.10 -11.72
CA ALA A 118 10.38 -7.70 -11.88
C ALA A 118 11.63 -6.79 -11.89
N ALA A 119 12.55 -7.00 -10.95
CA ALA A 119 13.81 -6.26 -10.90
C ALA A 119 14.67 -6.50 -12.14
N GLU A 120 14.73 -7.74 -12.63
CA GLU A 120 15.47 -8.09 -13.83
C GLU A 120 14.85 -7.42 -15.07
N PHE A 121 13.55 -7.50 -15.25
CA PHE A 121 12.83 -6.82 -16.32
C PHE A 121 13.11 -5.30 -16.31
N ALA A 122 12.99 -4.64 -15.16
CA ALA A 122 13.25 -3.20 -15.04
C ALA A 122 14.68 -2.84 -15.50
N ARG A 123 15.66 -3.68 -15.19
CA ARG A 123 17.06 -3.47 -15.60
C ARG A 123 17.29 -3.75 -17.08
N THR A 124 16.81 -4.89 -17.58
CA THR A 124 17.15 -5.37 -18.93
C THR A 124 16.28 -4.77 -20.02
N GLU A 125 14.98 -4.65 -19.76
CA GLU A 125 14.03 -4.17 -20.76
C GLU A 125 13.84 -2.63 -20.74
N LEU A 126 13.95 -2.02 -19.56
CA LEU A 126 13.76 -0.57 -19.40
C LEU A 126 15.06 0.18 -19.13
N GLY A 127 16.18 -0.51 -18.94
CA GLY A 127 17.48 0.12 -18.66
C GLY A 127 17.54 0.90 -17.34
N LEU A 128 16.69 0.56 -16.37
CA LEU A 128 16.54 1.30 -15.13
C LEU A 128 17.55 0.83 -14.06
N PRO A 129 18.08 1.75 -13.24
CA PRO A 129 18.95 1.42 -12.11
C PRO A 129 18.12 0.85 -10.95
N VAL A 130 17.89 -0.45 -10.96
CA VAL A 130 17.12 -1.16 -9.93
C VAL A 130 18.00 -2.16 -9.21
N GLU A 131 18.07 -2.08 -7.89
CA GLU A 131 18.70 -3.07 -7.03
C GLU A 131 17.68 -4.11 -6.55
N ARG A 132 18.10 -5.38 -6.48
CA ARG A 132 17.26 -6.41 -5.89
C ARG A 132 17.47 -6.45 -4.40
N GLY A 133 16.40 -6.18 -3.62
CA GLY A 133 16.46 -6.17 -2.16
C GLY A 133 15.34 -5.35 -1.54
N ARG A 134 15.54 -5.04 -0.27
CA ARG A 134 14.65 -4.19 0.55
C ARG A 134 15.29 -2.82 0.74
N ILE A 135 14.52 -1.84 1.15
CA ILE A 135 15.04 -0.51 1.54
C ILE A 135 16.14 -0.60 2.62
N LEU A 136 16.07 -1.61 3.49
CA LEU A 136 17.05 -1.85 4.56
C LEU A 136 18.38 -2.41 4.07
N ASP A 137 18.42 -2.95 2.86
CA ASP A 137 19.63 -3.54 2.27
C ASP A 137 20.49 -2.49 1.57
N LEU A 138 19.95 -1.27 1.37
CA LEU A 138 20.68 -0.18 0.74
C LEU A 138 21.92 0.24 1.57
N PRO A 139 23.04 0.51 0.91
CA PRO A 139 24.27 0.92 1.61
C PRO A 139 24.05 2.20 2.44
N ARG A 140 24.64 2.26 3.62
CA ARG A 140 24.60 3.47 4.47
C ARG A 140 25.21 4.71 3.80
N THR A 141 26.03 4.53 2.79
CA THR A 141 26.60 5.60 1.95
C THR A 141 25.56 6.35 1.15
N THR A 142 24.37 5.76 0.93
CA THR A 142 23.24 6.42 0.27
C THR A 142 22.40 7.30 1.20
N ALA A 143 22.72 7.34 2.49
CA ALA A 143 22.02 8.18 3.45
C ALA A 143 22.05 9.66 3.04
N ARG A 144 20.87 10.33 3.16
CA ARG A 144 20.67 11.75 2.81
C ARG A 144 20.93 12.10 1.34
N SER A 145 20.76 11.14 0.44
CA SER A 145 21.02 11.30 -1.00
C SER A 145 19.79 11.64 -1.81
N PHE A 146 18.58 11.34 -1.29
CA PHE A 146 17.36 11.44 -2.05
C PHE A 146 16.55 12.71 -1.75
N ASP A 147 16.05 13.35 -2.81
CA ASP A 147 15.06 14.42 -2.76
C ASP A 147 13.66 13.85 -2.52
N ALA A 148 13.40 12.65 -3.03
CA ALA A 148 12.16 11.93 -2.83
C ALA A 148 12.40 10.44 -2.60
N VAL A 149 11.67 9.86 -1.65
CA VAL A 149 11.49 8.42 -1.48
C VAL A 149 10.02 8.13 -1.64
N VAL A 150 9.68 7.21 -2.54
CA VAL A 150 8.28 6.86 -2.81
C VAL A 150 8.07 5.36 -2.60
N ALA A 151 6.88 4.99 -2.10
CA ALA A 151 6.49 3.60 -1.93
C ALA A 151 4.98 3.45 -2.19
N TRP A 152 4.66 2.76 -3.28
CA TRP A 152 3.29 2.58 -3.75
C TRP A 152 2.84 1.14 -3.50
N HIS A 153 1.95 0.94 -2.51
CA HIS A 153 1.51 -0.39 -2.07
C HIS A 153 2.68 -1.29 -1.62
N VAL A 154 3.46 -0.78 -0.67
CA VAL A 154 4.61 -1.48 -0.08
C VAL A 154 4.50 -1.59 1.43
N LEU A 155 4.12 -0.48 2.10
CA LEU A 155 4.16 -0.40 3.55
C LEU A 155 3.17 -1.36 4.23
N GLU A 156 2.07 -1.70 3.56
CA GLU A 156 1.11 -2.71 4.02
C GLU A 156 1.66 -4.13 4.05
N HIS A 157 2.70 -4.39 3.26
CA HIS A 157 3.39 -5.68 3.20
C HIS A 157 4.52 -5.81 4.23
N ASP A 158 4.96 -4.69 4.81
CA ASP A 158 6.11 -4.70 5.72
C ASP A 158 5.70 -5.14 7.14
N PRO A 159 6.27 -6.24 7.67
CA PRO A 159 6.01 -6.69 9.04
C PRO A 159 6.63 -5.78 10.10
N ALA A 160 7.55 -4.89 9.72
CA ALA A 160 8.26 -3.97 10.59
C ALA A 160 8.22 -2.52 10.05
N PRO A 161 7.01 -1.92 9.91
CA PRO A 161 6.84 -0.63 9.25
C PRO A 161 7.59 0.51 9.95
N TYR A 162 7.93 0.32 11.22
CA TYR A 162 8.76 1.26 11.96
C TYR A 162 10.16 1.38 11.36
N THR A 163 10.86 0.25 11.13
CA THR A 163 12.21 0.23 10.58
C THR A 163 12.23 0.68 9.12
N PHE A 164 11.16 0.38 8.36
CA PHE A 164 10.98 0.92 7.02
C PHE A 164 10.99 2.45 7.01
N LEU A 165 10.21 3.07 7.89
CA LEU A 165 10.12 4.53 7.93
C LEU A 165 11.38 5.19 8.50
N GLU A 166 12.11 4.52 9.39
CA GLU A 166 13.45 4.98 9.81
C GLU A 166 14.42 4.99 8.62
N ALA A 167 14.48 3.91 7.86
CA ALA A 167 15.34 3.83 6.68
C ALA A 167 14.98 4.90 5.64
N ALA A 168 13.67 5.08 5.35
CA ALA A 168 13.21 6.12 4.44
C ALA A 168 13.59 7.54 4.95
N TYR A 169 13.47 7.78 6.26
CA TYR A 169 13.88 9.05 6.86
C TYR A 169 15.38 9.29 6.71
N ASP A 170 16.20 8.27 6.93
CA ASP A 170 17.67 8.40 6.84
C ASP A 170 18.14 8.61 5.39
N LEU A 171 17.52 7.97 4.43
CA LEU A 171 17.81 8.10 3.00
C LEU A 171 17.47 9.49 2.45
N LEU A 172 16.43 10.12 2.98
CA LEU A 172 16.03 11.46 2.57
C LEU A 172 17.01 12.53 3.06
N ARG A 173 17.35 13.49 2.19
CA ARG A 173 18.01 14.72 2.61
C ARG A 173 17.08 15.60 3.46
N PRO A 174 17.61 16.54 4.25
CA PRO A 174 16.77 17.57 4.87
C PRO A 174 15.92 18.30 3.81
N GLY A 175 14.62 18.45 4.05
CA GLY A 175 13.66 18.98 3.08
C GLY A 175 13.14 17.97 2.05
N GLY A 176 13.68 16.74 2.01
CA GLY A 176 13.23 15.68 1.12
C GLY A 176 11.84 15.15 1.46
N ILE A 177 11.18 14.54 0.49
CA ILE A 177 9.77 14.15 0.54
C ILE A 177 9.64 12.62 0.56
N LEU A 178 8.90 12.11 1.53
CA LEU A 178 8.38 10.74 1.54
C LEU A 178 6.97 10.74 0.98
N ALA A 179 6.70 9.93 -0.05
CA ALA A 179 5.37 9.74 -0.58
C ALA A 179 4.95 8.27 -0.45
N LEU A 180 3.85 8.04 0.24
CA LEU A 180 3.31 6.71 0.52
C LEU A 180 1.91 6.57 -0.06
N ARG A 181 1.58 5.39 -0.61
CA ARG A 181 0.22 4.99 -0.97
C ARG A 181 -0.05 3.60 -0.44
N VAL A 182 -1.15 3.44 0.27
CA VAL A 182 -1.57 2.19 0.90
C VAL A 182 -3.10 2.04 0.83
N PRO A 183 -3.66 0.83 1.00
CA PRO A 183 -5.10 0.63 1.13
C PRO A 183 -5.66 1.41 2.33
N ASN A 184 -6.85 2.00 2.14
CA ASN A 184 -7.53 2.80 3.16
C ASN A 184 -8.51 1.93 3.97
N LEU A 185 -8.09 1.50 5.15
CA LEU A 185 -8.94 0.71 6.04
C LEU A 185 -10.24 1.43 6.45
N ASN A 186 -10.25 2.77 6.43
CA ASN A 186 -11.42 3.59 6.76
C ASN A 186 -12.29 3.93 5.54
N SER A 187 -12.03 3.29 4.38
CA SER A 187 -12.83 3.48 3.17
C SER A 187 -14.25 2.93 3.34
N THR A 188 -15.18 3.46 2.52
CA THR A 188 -16.57 2.95 2.50
C THR A 188 -16.60 1.49 2.05
N VAL A 189 -15.77 1.13 1.06
CA VAL A 189 -15.69 -0.25 0.56
C VAL A 189 -15.18 -1.19 1.65
N ALA A 190 -14.12 -0.82 2.39
CA ALA A 190 -13.62 -1.62 3.50
C ALA A 190 -14.70 -1.88 4.55
N LYS A 191 -15.41 -0.84 4.96
CA LYS A 191 -16.48 -0.95 5.97
C LYS A 191 -17.66 -1.81 5.53
N LEU A 192 -18.09 -1.67 4.28
CA LEU A 192 -19.21 -2.45 3.74
C LEU A 192 -18.84 -3.91 3.45
N SER A 193 -17.58 -4.18 3.11
CA SER A 193 -17.09 -5.52 2.81
C SER A 193 -16.64 -6.29 4.07
N GLY A 194 -16.30 -5.60 5.16
CA GLY A 194 -15.83 -6.18 6.41
C GLY A 194 -14.63 -7.11 6.19
N ALA A 195 -14.65 -8.30 6.80
CA ALA A 195 -13.59 -9.31 6.67
C ALA A 195 -13.40 -9.84 5.23
N ARG A 196 -14.30 -9.52 4.31
CA ARG A 196 -14.23 -9.89 2.88
C ARG A 196 -13.70 -8.77 1.99
N TRP A 197 -13.24 -7.70 2.57
CA TRP A 197 -12.57 -6.65 1.82
C TRP A 197 -11.33 -7.20 1.12
N GLN A 198 -11.24 -6.96 -0.19
CA GLN A 198 -10.19 -7.57 -1.03
C GLN A 198 -8.76 -7.24 -0.59
N TRP A 199 -8.57 -6.11 0.11
CA TRP A 199 -7.27 -5.71 0.64
C TRP A 199 -6.94 -6.30 2.03
N LEU A 200 -7.89 -6.99 2.70
CA LEU A 200 -7.57 -7.91 3.78
C LEU A 200 -7.14 -9.24 3.16
N SER A 201 -5.95 -9.26 2.59
CA SER A 201 -5.37 -10.33 1.79
C SER A 201 -4.15 -10.93 2.48
N PRO A 202 -4.34 -11.78 3.51
CA PRO A 202 -3.22 -12.46 4.14
C PRO A 202 -2.69 -13.59 3.21
N PRO A 203 -1.39 -13.90 3.25
CA PRO A 203 -0.39 -13.38 4.19
C PRO A 203 0.27 -12.07 3.75
N GLU A 204 -0.01 -11.55 2.55
CA GLU A 204 0.73 -10.44 1.93
C GLU A 204 0.50 -9.10 2.63
N HIS A 205 -0.75 -8.77 2.97
CA HIS A 205 -1.09 -7.51 3.63
C HIS A 205 -1.00 -7.69 5.14
N VAL A 206 0.18 -7.42 5.68
CA VAL A 206 0.49 -7.60 7.10
C VAL A 206 -0.05 -6.48 7.97
N CYS A 207 0.00 -5.24 7.46
CA CYS A 207 -0.38 -4.02 8.20
C CYS A 207 -1.40 -3.20 7.42
N MET A 208 -2.49 -2.78 8.08
CA MET A 208 -3.56 -2.00 7.47
C MET A 208 -3.70 -0.64 8.15
N TYR A 209 -3.79 0.40 7.35
CA TYR A 209 -3.72 1.78 7.82
C TYR A 209 -5.03 2.53 7.61
N THR A 210 -5.32 3.43 8.55
CA THR A 210 -6.20 4.58 8.32
C THR A 210 -5.34 5.82 8.11
N LEU A 211 -5.91 6.88 7.56
CA LEU A 211 -5.20 8.15 7.41
C LEU A 211 -4.66 8.67 8.75
N ASP A 212 -5.47 8.57 9.79
CA ASP A 212 -5.09 9.00 11.15
C ASP A 212 -3.92 8.17 11.70
N THR A 213 -3.98 6.84 11.58
CA THR A 213 -2.89 5.95 12.03
C THR A 213 -1.59 6.25 11.29
N LEU A 214 -1.63 6.36 9.95
CA LEU A 214 -0.44 6.62 9.15
C LEU A 214 0.15 8.00 9.41
N SER A 215 -0.71 9.04 9.48
CA SER A 215 -0.27 10.41 9.74
C SER A 215 0.38 10.57 11.10
N ARG A 216 -0.25 10.02 12.15
CA ARG A 216 0.35 10.04 13.51
C ARG A 216 1.71 9.35 13.54
N PHE A 217 1.84 8.25 12.84
CA PHE A 217 3.08 7.51 12.78
C PHE A 217 4.20 8.29 12.08
N LEU A 218 3.90 8.91 10.94
CA LEU A 218 4.84 9.77 10.24
C LEU A 218 5.30 10.95 11.10
N VAL A 219 4.36 11.61 11.79
CA VAL A 219 4.69 12.71 12.72
C VAL A 219 5.58 12.23 13.88
N GLN A 220 5.30 11.08 14.47
CA GLN A 220 6.13 10.49 15.52
C GLN A 220 7.55 10.15 15.03
N ARG A 221 7.72 9.88 13.73
CA ARG A 221 9.02 9.67 13.09
C ARG A 221 9.73 10.98 12.72
N GLY A 222 9.12 12.12 12.99
CA GLY A 222 9.71 13.44 12.73
C GLY A 222 9.41 14.00 11.36
N PHE A 223 8.47 13.42 10.62
CA PHE A 223 8.00 13.98 9.36
C PHE A 223 6.95 15.08 9.57
N GLU A 224 6.93 16.06 8.66
CA GLU A 224 5.86 17.05 8.51
C GLU A 224 4.90 16.60 7.42
N ILE A 225 3.60 16.48 7.69
CA ILE A 225 2.61 16.11 6.69
C ILE A 225 2.36 17.31 5.75
N LEU A 226 2.66 17.14 4.47
CA LEU A 226 2.44 18.15 3.44
C LEU A 226 1.05 18.05 2.83
N ALA A 227 0.64 16.83 2.52
CA ALA A 227 -0.65 16.54 1.90
C ALA A 227 -1.11 15.13 2.25
N SER A 228 -2.42 14.96 2.28
CA SER A 228 -3.04 13.65 2.33
C SER A 228 -4.26 13.65 1.40
N ARG A 229 -4.41 12.57 0.63
CA ARG A 229 -5.53 12.39 -0.29
C ARG A 229 -6.03 10.97 -0.23
N THR A 230 -7.31 10.77 -0.51
CA THR A 230 -7.83 9.45 -0.84
C THR A 230 -7.99 9.35 -2.35
N ALA A 231 -7.88 8.13 -2.88
CA ALA A 231 -8.03 7.84 -4.29
C ALA A 231 -8.87 6.57 -4.49
N ARG A 232 -9.50 6.48 -5.64
CA ARG A 232 -10.29 5.29 -6.02
C ARG A 232 -9.41 4.04 -6.13
N GLY A 233 -8.15 4.22 -6.41
CA GLY A 233 -7.23 3.14 -6.71
C GLY A 233 -7.63 2.40 -7.99
N ASN A 234 -7.38 1.10 -7.99
CA ASN A 234 -7.81 0.21 -9.08
C ASN A 234 -9.31 -0.14 -9.02
N SER A 235 -10.05 0.36 -8.04
CA SER A 235 -11.49 0.14 -7.88
C SER A 235 -12.28 0.91 -8.92
N ARG A 236 -12.51 0.27 -10.07
CA ARG A 236 -13.23 0.88 -11.20
C ARG A 236 -14.74 0.97 -10.97
N ASN A 237 -15.31 0.12 -10.10
CA ASN A 237 -16.73 0.14 -9.75
C ASN A 237 -16.95 -0.33 -8.32
N ILE A 238 -17.30 0.60 -7.45
CA ILE A 238 -17.45 0.39 -6.00
C ILE A 238 -18.63 -0.54 -5.69
N LEU A 239 -19.74 -0.35 -6.39
CA LEU A 239 -20.94 -1.18 -6.21
C LEU A 239 -20.66 -2.63 -6.57
N PHE A 240 -19.91 -2.86 -7.66
CA PHE A 240 -19.49 -4.19 -8.05
C PHE A 240 -18.61 -4.86 -6.99
N GLU A 241 -17.66 -4.15 -6.43
CA GLU A 241 -16.76 -4.69 -5.41
C GLU A 241 -17.51 -5.06 -4.13
N VAL A 242 -18.40 -4.19 -3.65
CA VAL A 242 -19.23 -4.47 -2.48
C VAL A 242 -20.15 -5.65 -2.73
N LEU A 243 -20.81 -5.69 -3.90
CA LEU A 243 -21.70 -6.80 -4.29
C LEU A 243 -20.91 -8.11 -4.38
N ARG A 244 -19.77 -8.11 -5.05
CA ARG A 244 -18.87 -9.26 -5.15
C ARG A 244 -18.46 -9.78 -3.78
N ALA A 245 -18.07 -8.87 -2.86
CA ALA A 245 -17.71 -9.24 -1.49
C ALA A 245 -18.90 -9.89 -0.77
N ARG A 246 -20.11 -9.37 -0.94
CA ARG A 246 -21.33 -9.91 -0.34
C ARG A 246 -21.75 -11.27 -0.93
N ILE A 247 -21.68 -11.42 -2.23
CA ILE A 247 -21.94 -12.71 -2.91
C ILE A 247 -20.92 -13.76 -2.45
N LYS A 248 -19.65 -13.39 -2.41
CA LYS A 248 -18.59 -14.29 -1.89
C LYS A 248 -18.83 -14.66 -0.43
N MET A 249 -19.42 -13.77 0.35
CA MET A 249 -19.81 -14.03 1.73
C MET A 249 -20.96 -15.07 1.82
N ALA A 250 -21.92 -15.01 0.91
CA ALA A 250 -23.05 -15.92 0.89
C ALA A 250 -22.69 -17.33 0.38
N LEU A 251 -21.75 -17.41 -0.58
CA LEU A 251 -21.43 -18.66 -1.28
C LEU A 251 -20.22 -19.42 -0.75
N SER A 252 -19.37 -18.79 0.05
CA SER A 252 -18.15 -19.43 0.57
C SER A 252 -18.06 -19.25 2.08
N PRO A 253 -18.36 -20.29 2.86
CA PRO A 253 -18.07 -20.25 4.29
C PRO A 253 -16.56 -20.00 4.50
N THR A 254 -16.23 -19.24 5.54
CA THR A 254 -14.83 -19.02 5.92
C THR A 254 -14.17 -20.35 6.23
N PRO A 255 -13.03 -20.70 5.61
CA PRO A 255 -12.31 -21.90 5.96
C PRO A 255 -11.98 -21.90 7.46
N LYS A 256 -12.26 -23.01 8.13
CA LYS A 256 -11.83 -23.22 9.51
C LYS A 256 -10.38 -23.68 9.46
N GLY A 257 -9.47 -22.81 9.88
CA GLY A 257 -8.05 -23.12 9.96
C GLY A 257 -7.19 -22.40 8.90
N ARG A 258 -5.89 -22.40 9.14
CA ARG A 258 -4.86 -21.86 8.23
C ARG A 258 -4.72 -22.85 7.07
N ALA A 259 -5.13 -22.47 5.89
CA ALA A 259 -4.94 -23.29 4.71
C ALA A 259 -3.43 -23.43 4.41
N ASP A 260 -3.01 -24.60 3.95
CA ASP A 260 -1.68 -24.76 3.35
C ASP A 260 -1.57 -23.81 2.17
N LEU A 261 -0.61 -22.90 2.20
CA LEU A 261 -0.41 -21.91 1.15
C LEU A 261 -0.15 -22.57 -0.21
N ASN A 262 0.57 -23.72 -0.23
CA ASN A 262 0.80 -24.47 -1.46
C ASN A 262 -0.51 -25.05 -2.02
N GLU A 263 -1.42 -25.55 -1.19
CA GLU A 263 -2.75 -25.97 -1.62
C GLU A 263 -3.62 -24.79 -2.05
N GLN A 264 -3.59 -23.68 -1.30
CA GLN A 264 -4.36 -22.48 -1.63
C GLN A 264 -3.97 -21.92 -3.00
N PHE A 265 -2.69 -21.91 -3.36
CA PHE A 265 -2.21 -21.48 -4.67
C PHE A 265 -2.43 -22.53 -5.78
N ARG A 266 -2.45 -23.84 -5.45
CA ARG A 266 -2.81 -24.90 -6.42
C ARG A 266 -4.28 -24.85 -6.85
N PHE A 267 -5.20 -24.60 -5.90
CA PHE A 267 -6.64 -24.68 -6.15
C PHE A 267 -7.29 -23.34 -6.52
N HIS A 268 -6.65 -22.21 -6.22
CA HIS A 268 -7.18 -20.88 -6.51
C HIS A 268 -6.11 -19.98 -7.11
N PRO A 269 -5.59 -20.29 -8.31
CA PRO A 269 -4.79 -19.30 -9.01
C PRO A 269 -5.68 -18.06 -9.19
N PRO A 270 -5.15 -16.86 -8.94
CA PRO A 270 -5.93 -15.60 -8.96
C PRO A 270 -6.64 -15.33 -10.29
N THR A 271 -6.39 -16.13 -11.33
CA THR A 271 -6.82 -15.90 -12.71
C THR A 271 -7.96 -16.80 -13.21
N VAL A 272 -8.27 -17.93 -12.55
CA VAL A 272 -9.16 -18.97 -13.14
C VAL A 272 -10.60 -18.49 -13.41
N TYR A 273 -11.11 -17.49 -12.69
CA TYR A 273 -12.45 -16.93 -12.96
C TYR A 273 -12.44 -15.72 -13.89
N GLN A 274 -11.30 -15.06 -14.08
CA GLN A 274 -11.21 -13.84 -14.90
C GLN A 274 -11.16 -14.12 -16.41
N ASP A 275 -10.87 -15.36 -16.82
CA ASP A 275 -10.68 -15.70 -18.23
C ASP A 275 -11.92 -16.24 -18.93
N ARG A 276 -13.02 -16.47 -18.22
CA ARG A 276 -14.28 -16.88 -18.86
C ARG A 276 -14.95 -15.69 -19.53
N LEU A 277 -15.09 -15.73 -20.84
CA LEU A 277 -15.70 -14.67 -21.68
C LEU A 277 -17.06 -14.18 -21.15
N TRP A 278 -17.91 -15.09 -20.69
CA TRP A 278 -19.24 -14.74 -20.15
C TRP A 278 -19.14 -13.97 -18.81
N TYR A 279 -18.13 -14.28 -17.96
CA TYR A 279 -17.91 -13.53 -16.71
C TYR A 279 -17.45 -12.11 -17.00
N ARG A 280 -16.52 -11.93 -17.95
CA ARG A 280 -16.07 -10.61 -18.40
C ARG A 280 -17.20 -9.81 -19.03
N ALA A 281 -18.03 -10.45 -19.86
CA ALA A 281 -19.19 -9.81 -20.46
C ALA A 281 -20.22 -9.36 -19.41
N GLY A 282 -20.56 -10.23 -18.46
CA GLY A 282 -21.47 -9.91 -17.36
C GLY A 282 -20.93 -8.79 -16.46
N GLU A 283 -19.64 -8.82 -16.14
CA GLU A 283 -18.96 -7.78 -15.39
C GLU A 283 -18.99 -6.43 -16.12
N GLN A 284 -18.75 -6.41 -17.42
CA GLN A 284 -18.80 -5.18 -18.21
C GLN A 284 -20.21 -4.60 -18.30
N LEU A 285 -21.22 -5.43 -18.57
CA LEU A 285 -22.62 -4.99 -18.60
C LEU A 285 -23.06 -4.43 -17.24
N PHE A 286 -22.70 -5.08 -16.14
CA PHE A 286 -22.98 -4.58 -14.80
C PHE A 286 -22.30 -3.22 -14.55
N LYS A 287 -21.03 -3.08 -14.93
CA LYS A 287 -20.27 -1.83 -14.78
C LYS A 287 -20.89 -0.69 -15.58
N ILE A 288 -21.33 -0.95 -16.83
CA ILE A 288 -22.01 0.04 -17.67
C ILE A 288 -23.33 0.46 -17.03
N GLY A 289 -24.16 -0.50 -16.62
CA GLY A 289 -25.47 -0.23 -16.01
C GLY A 289 -25.40 0.52 -14.68
N THR A 290 -24.33 0.34 -13.91
CA THR A 290 -24.16 1.01 -12.61
C THR A 290 -23.31 2.27 -12.67
N MET A 291 -22.75 2.62 -13.83
CA MET A 291 -21.81 3.73 -14.01
C MET A 291 -22.30 5.09 -13.47
N PRO A 292 -23.56 5.53 -13.70
CA PRO A 292 -24.02 6.82 -13.16
C PRO A 292 -24.08 6.83 -11.63
N VAL A 293 -24.58 5.72 -11.04
CA VAL A 293 -24.67 5.59 -9.57
C VAL A 293 -23.28 5.49 -8.96
N ASP A 294 -22.40 4.73 -9.58
CA ASP A 294 -21.01 4.59 -9.14
C ASP A 294 -20.25 5.92 -9.21
N TRP A 295 -20.49 6.73 -10.23
CA TRP A 295 -19.93 8.08 -10.34
C TRP A 295 -20.39 8.99 -9.18
N LEU A 296 -21.70 9.00 -8.86
CA LEU A 296 -22.24 9.77 -7.74
C LEU A 296 -21.66 9.31 -6.40
N VAL A 297 -21.63 8.00 -6.15
CA VAL A 297 -21.08 7.40 -4.94
C VAL A 297 -19.60 7.75 -4.81
N SER A 298 -18.83 7.64 -5.87
CA SER A 298 -17.41 7.98 -5.89
C SER A 298 -17.16 9.46 -5.59
N ARG A 299 -17.93 10.35 -6.21
CA ARG A 299 -17.84 11.78 -5.95
C ARG A 299 -18.16 12.12 -4.49
N TRP A 300 -19.16 11.44 -3.92
CA TRP A 300 -19.51 11.57 -2.50
C TRP A 300 -18.39 11.05 -1.58
N MET A 301 -17.78 9.90 -1.93
CA MET A 301 -16.69 9.30 -1.17
C MET A 301 -15.43 10.16 -1.21
N SER A 302 -15.07 10.68 -2.39
CA SER A 302 -13.92 11.55 -2.58
C SER A 302 -14.03 12.80 -1.70
N LYS A 303 -15.20 13.47 -1.71
CA LYS A 303 -15.45 14.64 -0.85
C LYS A 303 -15.33 14.35 0.65
N ARG A 304 -15.46 13.10 1.07
CA ARG A 304 -15.40 12.67 2.48
C ARG A 304 -14.12 11.95 2.87
N GLY A 305 -13.16 11.81 1.96
CA GLY A 305 -11.92 11.05 2.19
C GLY A 305 -12.20 9.57 2.48
N LYS A 306 -13.16 8.96 1.76
CA LYS A 306 -13.62 7.57 1.97
C LYS A 306 -13.33 6.65 0.81
N GLU A 307 -12.45 7.04 -0.08
CA GLU A 307 -12.02 6.22 -1.21
C GLU A 307 -11.10 5.06 -0.77
N ALA A 308 -10.89 4.10 -1.68
CA ALA A 308 -10.29 2.79 -1.38
C ALA A 308 -8.82 2.85 -0.96
N GLU A 309 -8.10 3.85 -1.44
CA GLU A 309 -6.68 4.05 -1.14
C GLU A 309 -6.46 5.39 -0.45
N LEU A 310 -5.37 5.49 0.28
CA LEU A 310 -4.88 6.74 0.82
C LEU A 310 -3.44 6.98 0.36
N ALA A 311 -3.13 8.24 0.07
CA ALA A 311 -1.79 8.71 -0.21
C ALA A 311 -1.43 9.82 0.77
N VAL A 312 -0.21 9.76 1.28
CA VAL A 312 0.34 10.77 2.21
C VAL A 312 1.69 11.21 1.68
N LEU A 313 1.87 12.52 1.57
CA LEU A 313 3.15 13.15 1.31
C LEU A 313 3.63 13.80 2.61
N ALA A 314 4.86 13.52 2.99
CA ALA A 314 5.45 14.03 4.21
C ALA A 314 6.88 14.49 3.94
N ARG A 315 7.31 15.55 4.61
CA ARG A 315 8.64 16.15 4.46
C ARG A 315 9.53 15.81 5.64
N LYS A 316 10.76 15.47 5.39
CA LYS A 316 11.81 15.50 6.41
C LYS A 316 12.17 16.96 6.69
N PRO A 317 12.06 17.47 7.93
CA PRO A 317 12.38 18.86 8.25
C PRO A 317 13.79 19.27 7.82
N ILE A 318 13.95 20.54 7.45
CA ILE A 318 15.26 21.10 7.05
C ILE A 318 16.18 21.23 8.27
N SER A 319 15.62 21.53 9.44
CA SER A 319 16.33 21.55 10.73
C SER A 319 15.59 20.70 11.74
N LYS A 320 16.30 19.94 12.57
CA LYS A 320 15.72 19.43 13.80
C LYS A 320 15.41 20.65 14.66
N VAL A 321 14.15 21.03 14.78
CA VAL A 321 13.71 21.90 15.87
C VAL A 321 13.96 21.09 17.15
N SER A 322 15.02 21.41 17.87
CA SER A 322 15.31 20.87 19.17
C SER A 322 14.19 21.32 20.14
N GLY A 323 13.33 20.38 20.51
CA GLY A 323 12.44 20.48 21.64
C GLY A 323 11.18 21.32 21.44
N GLN A 324 10.14 20.65 21.02
CA GLN A 324 8.79 20.76 21.63
C GLN A 324 7.90 19.71 20.95
N VAL A 325 7.41 18.76 21.73
CA VAL A 325 6.30 17.90 21.30
C VAL A 325 5.07 18.82 21.26
N SER A 326 4.83 19.40 20.09
CA SER A 326 3.61 20.14 19.81
C SER A 326 2.49 19.12 19.64
N SER A 327 1.47 19.22 20.47
CA SER A 327 0.18 18.58 20.25
C SER A 327 -0.29 18.91 18.83
N ALA A 328 -0.53 17.89 18.03
CA ALA A 328 -0.94 18.03 16.63
C ALA A 328 -2.16 18.96 16.52
N PRO A 329 -2.12 19.97 15.65
CA PRO A 329 -3.29 20.77 15.37
C PRO A 329 -4.34 19.92 14.65
N PRO A 330 -5.64 20.22 14.82
CA PRO A 330 -6.69 19.53 14.10
C PRO A 330 -6.50 19.71 12.59
N VAL A 331 -6.58 18.62 11.85
CA VAL A 331 -6.47 18.59 10.40
C VAL A 331 -7.61 19.43 9.81
N GLU A 332 -7.32 20.66 9.44
CA GLU A 332 -8.24 21.51 8.69
C GLU A 332 -8.43 20.92 7.29
N ARG A 333 -9.64 20.45 7.04
CA ARG A 333 -10.09 19.95 5.74
C ARG A 333 -10.20 21.13 4.78
N ARG A 334 -9.15 21.43 4.01
CA ARG A 334 -9.30 22.32 2.86
C ARG A 334 -10.22 21.65 1.84
N ARG A 335 -11.40 22.24 1.71
CA ARG A 335 -12.36 21.95 0.64
C ARG A 335 -11.83 22.53 -0.67
N ALA A 336 -11.70 21.73 -1.67
CA ALA A 336 -11.69 22.11 -3.07
C ALA A 336 -12.72 21.31 -3.83
#